data_21969e32989451371b0cd4b1427a3051
#
_entry.id   21969e32989451371b0cd4b1427a3051
#
_cell.length_a   1.000
_cell.length_b   1.000
_cell.length_c   1.000
_cell.angle_alpha   90.00
_cell.angle_beta   90.00
_cell.angle_gamma   90.00
#
_symmetry.space_group_name_H-M   'P 1'
#
loop_
_entity.id
_entity.type
_entity.pdbx_description
1 polymer ?
#
loop_
_entity_poly.entity_id
_entity_poly.type
_entity_poly.pdbx_seq_one_letter_code
_entity_poly.pdbx_strand_id
1 'polypeptide(L)'
;LLDLGVTGIFILVTERYNVIGLVAIGLLLLTLIALAIGYLLYRPIAQFEADSEGASAAIKRIAHTRLRRLPWYSALMTFLLTAIYIFTASSLRVYTPPDAPFGSINTLTIATSLVWYSTVFGFFYAYFVYYVVNDLVIKMRRSHHRRLAAFSELELASHARLVIKLTVSFIIIGIMPALLVGLDLTLFEPIRTLQGLSTDQIIALDLICALFVVAVSIVFVNRSLLAPINELTLAQAQVQKGNYQHQAAVLTDDELGGVTARFNAMVDALRERELIKSALNRHLTPSVAAELIRQGGTISSRSVEATVMFTDIDGFTNIAESLAPEETIEMLNAYFAMINAIIEEAGGVVNNFIGDALVALFNVPTNHPQHARAAVVAALSIQEGTNHQIFRTADGREIRLATRIGINTGIVCAGTIGSNERQGYTVYGDAVNLAARIEPLNKQFNTRILASQRTLTLALEQGMVEAAHTNLGDITVAGRSQPVTVYALSPA
;
A
#
# COMPACT_ATOMS: atom_id res chain seq x y z
N LEU A 1 32.02 23.22 13.75
CA LEU A 1 33.46 22.89 13.61
C LEU A 1 34.16 23.74 12.54
N LEU A 2 33.53 23.95 11.36
CA LEU A 2 34.04 24.87 10.33
C LEU A 2 34.06 26.34 10.84
N ASP A 3 33.04 26.79 11.54
CA ASP A 3 32.97 28.10 12.17
C ASP A 3 34.03 28.29 13.26
N LEU A 4 34.32 27.26 14.06
CA LEU A 4 35.44 27.30 15.03
C LEU A 4 36.80 27.42 14.35
N GLY A 5 37.00 26.81 13.18
CA GLY A 5 38.23 26.93 12.41
C GLY A 5 38.45 28.33 11.83
N VAL A 6 37.42 28.92 11.22
CA VAL A 6 37.47 30.28 10.66
C VAL A 6 37.63 31.32 11.79
N THR A 7 36.95 31.11 12.92
CA THR A 7 37.06 31.97 14.12
C THR A 7 38.46 31.88 14.72
N GLY A 8 39.09 30.69 14.78
CA GLY A 8 40.42 30.49 15.29
C GLY A 8 41.48 31.19 14.43
N ILE A 9 41.37 31.18 13.09
CA ILE A 9 42.25 31.91 12.17
C ILE A 9 42.08 33.43 12.34
N PHE A 10 40.86 33.90 12.58
CA PHE A 10 40.58 35.32 12.77
C PHE A 10 41.12 35.85 14.09
N ILE A 11 41.11 35.06 15.16
CA ILE A 11 41.69 35.38 16.48
C ILE A 11 43.21 35.50 16.42
N LEU A 12 43.89 34.70 15.59
CA LEU A 12 45.34 34.74 15.42
C LEU A 12 45.87 36.01 14.72
N VAL A 13 45.00 36.76 14.02
CA VAL A 13 45.40 37.93 13.22
C VAL A 13 45.24 39.26 13.97
N THR A 14 44.65 39.29 15.18
CA THR A 14 44.39 40.52 15.91
C THR A 14 45.11 40.57 17.27
N GLU A 15 46.10 41.47 17.43
CA GLU A 15 46.97 41.61 18.61
C GLU A 15 46.35 42.22 19.90
N ARG A 16 45.05 42.10 20.14
CA ARG A 16 44.38 42.70 21.35
C ARG A 16 43.68 41.66 22.21
N TYR A 17 44.39 41.03 23.08
CA TYR A 17 44.03 39.86 23.89
C TYR A 17 42.77 40.01 24.79
N ASN A 18 42.42 41.17 25.31
CA ASN A 18 41.32 41.27 26.31
C ASN A 18 39.93 41.35 25.70
N VAL A 19 39.74 42.05 24.58
CA VAL A 19 38.43 42.16 23.90
C VAL A 19 38.14 40.90 23.11
N ILE A 20 39.16 40.30 22.55
CA ILE A 20 39.11 39.02 21.80
C ILE A 20 38.66 37.88 22.72
N GLY A 21 39.17 37.81 23.95
CA GLY A 21 38.76 36.82 24.93
C GLY A 21 37.25 36.92 25.28
N LEU A 22 36.76 38.12 25.43
CA LEU A 22 35.32 38.36 25.74
C LEU A 22 34.40 37.96 24.59
N VAL A 23 34.79 38.25 23.36
CA VAL A 23 34.06 37.84 22.15
C VAL A 23 34.13 36.32 21.93
N ALA A 24 35.29 35.70 22.12
CA ALA A 24 35.44 34.27 22.05
C ALA A 24 34.57 33.55 23.08
N ILE A 25 34.50 34.05 24.31
CA ILE A 25 33.64 33.54 25.36
C ILE A 25 32.13 33.71 24.96
N GLY A 26 31.74 34.89 24.46
CA GLY A 26 30.39 35.16 23.99
C GLY A 26 29.96 34.22 22.85
N LEU A 27 30.82 33.99 21.87
CA LEU A 27 30.60 33.06 20.79
C LEU A 27 30.52 31.60 21.26
N LEU A 28 31.37 31.21 22.20
CA LEU A 28 31.33 29.89 22.82
C LEU A 28 30.00 29.68 23.56
N LEU A 29 29.56 30.67 24.35
CA LEU A 29 28.28 30.61 25.03
C LEU A 29 27.09 30.54 24.08
N LEU A 30 27.10 31.33 23.01
CA LEU A 30 26.06 31.25 21.96
C LEU A 30 26.03 29.86 21.28
N THR A 31 27.19 29.29 20.98
CA THR A 31 27.31 27.96 20.39
C THR A 31 26.77 26.88 21.35
N LEU A 32 27.11 26.99 22.65
CA LEU A 32 26.59 26.07 23.67
C LEU A 32 25.08 26.18 23.84
N ILE A 33 24.52 27.40 23.83
CA ILE A 33 23.08 27.63 23.87
C ILE A 33 22.41 27.00 22.63
N ALA A 34 22.97 27.20 21.46
CA ALA A 34 22.45 26.61 20.21
C ALA A 34 22.47 25.08 20.23
N LEU A 35 23.55 24.49 20.75
CA LEU A 35 23.65 23.03 20.94
C LEU A 35 22.65 22.53 21.96
N ALA A 36 22.42 23.23 23.06
CA ALA A 36 21.42 22.88 24.06
C ALA A 36 19.99 22.93 23.49
N ILE A 37 19.67 24.00 22.75
CA ILE A 37 18.37 24.11 22.07
C ILE A 37 18.22 23.00 21.03
N GLY A 38 19.25 22.73 20.23
CA GLY A 38 19.28 21.63 19.24
C GLY A 38 19.03 20.28 19.91
N TYR A 39 19.68 20.01 21.04
CA TYR A 39 19.49 18.78 21.81
C TYR A 39 18.03 18.67 22.33
N LEU A 40 17.47 19.74 22.90
CA LEU A 40 16.09 19.75 23.38
C LEU A 40 15.07 19.53 22.26
N LEU A 41 15.35 20.05 21.06
CA LEU A 41 14.51 19.84 19.89
C LEU A 41 14.61 18.40 19.37
N TYR A 42 15.81 17.81 19.41
CA TYR A 42 16.08 16.46 18.86
C TYR A 42 15.72 15.33 19.86
N ARG A 43 15.76 15.59 21.16
CA ARG A 43 15.52 14.56 22.20
C ARG A 43 14.27 13.69 21.99
N PRO A 44 13.06 14.24 21.67
CA PRO A 44 11.89 13.41 21.42
C PRO A 44 12.03 12.55 20.16
N ILE A 45 12.78 13.02 19.16
CA ILE A 45 13.08 12.29 17.94
C ILE A 45 14.00 11.11 18.26
N ALA A 46 15.06 11.35 19.04
CA ALA A 46 15.97 10.30 19.48
C ALA A 46 15.28 9.24 20.36
N GLN A 47 14.36 9.64 21.22
CA GLN A 47 13.55 8.71 22.00
C GLN A 47 12.65 7.85 21.12
N PHE A 48 12.06 8.40 20.08
CA PHE A 48 11.28 7.67 19.09
C PHE A 48 12.15 6.71 18.27
N GLU A 49 13.36 7.12 17.89
CA GLU A 49 14.31 6.24 17.16
C GLU A 49 14.78 5.05 18.01
N ALA A 50 15.06 5.28 19.30
CA ALA A 50 15.56 4.24 20.22
C ALA A 50 14.51 3.17 20.50
N ASP A 51 13.22 3.54 20.62
CA ASP A 51 12.11 2.62 20.87
C ASP A 51 10.87 3.01 20.07
N SER A 52 10.92 2.77 18.76
CA SER A 52 9.83 3.15 17.85
C SER A 52 8.58 2.26 18.00
N GLU A 53 8.68 1.07 18.61
CA GLU A 53 7.55 0.17 18.83
C GLU A 53 6.87 0.46 20.17
N GLY A 54 7.63 0.59 21.24
CA GLY A 54 7.12 0.84 22.59
C GLY A 54 6.80 2.31 22.89
N ALA A 55 7.23 3.25 22.05
CA ALA A 55 6.98 4.67 22.26
C ALA A 55 5.48 4.98 22.37
N SER A 56 5.09 5.74 23.39
CA SER A 56 3.71 6.19 23.56
C SER A 56 3.22 7.04 22.38
N ALA A 57 1.91 7.07 22.15
CA ALA A 57 1.29 7.90 21.09
C ALA A 57 1.67 9.39 21.23
N ALA A 58 1.84 9.88 22.45
CA ALA A 58 2.28 11.25 22.71
C ALA A 58 3.72 11.50 22.21
N ILE A 59 4.66 10.59 22.47
CA ILE A 59 6.05 10.69 21.98
C ILE A 59 6.08 10.64 20.46
N LYS A 60 5.32 9.73 19.85
CA LYS A 60 5.21 9.60 18.38
C LYS A 60 4.71 10.91 17.75
N ARG A 61 3.65 11.51 18.31
CA ARG A 61 3.08 12.77 17.83
C ARG A 61 4.06 13.93 17.99
N ILE A 62 4.75 14.03 19.15
CA ILE A 62 5.76 15.07 19.39
C ILE A 62 6.94 14.90 18.44
N ALA A 63 7.45 13.67 18.24
CA ALA A 63 8.54 13.38 17.32
C ALA A 63 8.16 13.77 15.89
N HIS A 64 6.96 13.41 15.42
CA HIS A 64 6.47 13.78 14.08
C HIS A 64 6.40 15.30 13.90
N THR A 65 5.83 16.03 14.86
CA THR A 65 5.73 17.50 14.80
C THR A 65 7.10 18.17 14.82
N ARG A 66 8.04 17.66 15.64
CA ARG A 66 9.41 18.17 15.72
C ARG A 66 10.21 17.89 14.45
N LEU A 67 10.12 16.67 13.91
CA LEU A 67 10.74 16.29 12.63
C LEU A 67 10.30 17.22 11.49
N ARG A 68 9.01 17.60 11.45
CA ARG A 68 8.46 18.49 10.44
C ARG A 68 9.07 19.90 10.52
N ARG A 69 9.24 20.42 11.73
CA ARG A 69 9.72 21.79 11.96
C ARG A 69 11.25 21.91 12.05
N LEU A 70 11.96 20.80 12.18
CA LEU A 70 13.40 20.77 12.40
C LEU A 70 14.21 21.55 11.34
N PRO A 71 13.95 21.42 10.02
CA PRO A 71 14.69 22.16 9.00
C PRO A 71 14.55 23.69 9.18
N TRP A 72 13.36 24.17 9.47
CA TRP A 72 13.06 25.59 9.69
C TRP A 72 13.72 26.15 10.96
N TYR A 73 13.66 25.40 12.06
CA TYR A 73 14.31 25.82 13.30
C TYR A 73 15.84 25.86 13.13
N SER A 74 16.43 24.87 12.46
CA SER A 74 17.86 24.83 12.20
C SER A 74 18.29 25.99 11.31
N ALA A 75 17.55 26.30 10.26
CA ALA A 75 17.82 27.44 9.38
C ALA A 75 17.73 28.78 10.12
N LEU A 76 16.67 29.00 10.90
CA LEU A 76 16.49 30.22 11.69
C LEU A 76 17.62 30.41 12.73
N MET A 77 17.96 29.35 13.45
CA MET A 77 19.07 29.40 14.42
C MET A 77 20.40 29.71 13.74
N THR A 78 20.67 29.11 12.60
CA THR A 78 21.89 29.37 11.83
C THR A 78 21.94 30.82 11.35
N PHE A 79 20.83 31.36 10.84
CA PHE A 79 20.73 32.76 10.44
C PHE A 79 21.03 33.70 11.61
N LEU A 80 20.38 33.49 12.73
CA LEU A 80 20.56 34.33 13.93
C LEU A 80 22.00 34.29 14.47
N LEU A 81 22.58 33.07 14.55
CA LEU A 81 23.97 32.91 15.02
C LEU A 81 24.97 33.56 14.07
N THR A 82 24.80 33.42 12.76
CA THR A 82 25.65 34.04 11.76
C THR A 82 25.53 35.56 11.81
N ALA A 83 24.31 36.08 11.90
CA ALA A 83 24.06 37.51 12.02
C ALA A 83 24.72 38.13 13.29
N ILE A 84 24.54 37.48 14.45
CA ILE A 84 25.16 37.91 15.72
C ILE A 84 26.68 37.83 15.63
N TYR A 85 27.21 36.74 15.06
CA TYR A 85 28.66 36.53 14.88
C TYR A 85 29.26 37.66 14.06
N ILE A 86 28.72 37.92 12.87
CA ILE A 86 29.30 38.94 11.98
C ILE A 86 29.10 40.34 12.56
N PHE A 87 27.96 40.61 13.22
CA PHE A 87 27.75 41.90 13.92
C PHE A 87 28.75 42.12 15.04
N THR A 88 29.04 41.12 15.88
CA THR A 88 30.03 41.25 16.97
C THR A 88 31.46 41.36 16.42
N ALA A 89 31.81 40.58 15.44
CA ALA A 89 33.13 40.67 14.76
C ALA A 89 33.32 42.03 14.09
N SER A 90 32.27 42.62 13.57
CA SER A 90 32.24 43.95 12.95
C SER A 90 32.40 45.08 13.93
N SER A 91 31.67 45.02 15.04
CA SER A 91 31.74 46.02 16.09
C SER A 91 33.13 46.15 16.71
N LEU A 92 33.87 45.06 16.76
CA LEU A 92 35.26 45.02 17.23
C LEU A 92 36.24 45.76 16.31
N ARG A 93 36.00 45.70 14.98
CA ARG A 93 36.84 46.42 14.00
C ARG A 93 36.65 47.92 14.02
N VAL A 94 35.45 48.42 14.37
CA VAL A 94 35.12 49.84 14.49
C VAL A 94 35.83 50.49 15.70
N TYR A 95 36.24 49.70 16.71
CA TYR A 95 36.96 50.17 17.92
C TYR A 95 38.48 50.21 17.75
N THR A 96 39.03 50.21 16.53
CA THR A 96 40.47 50.40 16.30
C THR A 96 40.90 51.86 16.52
N PRO A 97 42.12 52.14 17.10
CA PRO A 97 42.54 53.52 17.37
C PRO A 97 42.69 54.37 16.13
N PRO A 98 42.59 55.69 16.25
CA PRO A 98 42.65 56.64 15.13
C PRO A 98 43.95 56.64 14.34
N ASP A 99 45.00 56.03 14.86
CA ASP A 99 46.33 55.96 14.20
C ASP A 99 46.51 54.76 13.26
N ALA A 100 45.51 53.93 13.08
CA ALA A 100 45.51 52.85 12.10
C ALA A 100 45.30 53.41 10.68
N PRO A 101 45.90 52.78 9.62
CA PRO A 101 45.75 53.25 8.24
C PRO A 101 44.29 53.28 7.71
N PHE A 102 43.31 52.94 8.54
CA PHE A 102 41.89 53.03 8.29
C PHE A 102 41.21 54.39 8.57
N GLY A 103 41.97 55.41 9.05
CA GLY A 103 41.41 56.69 9.46
C GLY A 103 40.75 57.53 8.36
N SER A 104 40.75 57.12 7.10
CA SER A 104 40.09 57.81 5.99
C SER A 104 38.77 57.17 5.55
N ILE A 105 38.42 55.99 6.08
CA ILE A 105 37.19 55.30 5.67
C ILE A 105 36.08 55.66 6.65
N ASN A 106 34.96 56.17 6.12
CA ASN A 106 33.78 56.53 6.92
C ASN A 106 33.26 55.32 7.71
N THR A 107 33.27 55.37 9.03
CA THR A 107 32.81 54.31 9.94
C THR A 107 31.42 53.82 9.61
N LEU A 108 30.56 54.70 9.06
CA LEU A 108 29.22 54.35 8.61
C LEU A 108 29.24 53.38 7.39
N THR A 109 30.19 53.63 6.44
CA THR A 109 30.33 52.76 5.25
C THR A 109 30.81 51.36 5.63
N ILE A 110 31.75 51.28 6.59
CA ILE A 110 32.20 49.97 7.11
C ILE A 110 31.05 49.24 7.83
N ALA A 111 30.33 49.93 8.69
CA ALA A 111 29.19 49.36 9.45
C ALA A 111 28.08 48.84 8.50
N THR A 112 27.71 49.63 7.50
CA THR A 112 26.70 49.22 6.51
C THR A 112 27.13 48.04 5.66
N SER A 113 28.37 48.03 5.21
CA SER A 113 28.95 46.88 4.45
C SER A 113 28.89 45.59 5.24
N LEU A 114 29.25 45.65 6.53
CA LEU A 114 29.31 44.50 7.40
C LEU A 114 27.90 43.96 7.74
N VAL A 115 26.91 44.85 7.90
CA VAL A 115 25.50 44.44 8.07
C VAL A 115 24.99 43.74 6.81
N TRP A 116 25.30 44.25 5.63
CA TRP A 116 24.91 43.61 4.37
C TRP A 116 25.57 42.25 4.20
N TYR A 117 26.87 42.11 4.45
CA TYR A 117 27.60 40.84 4.37
C TYR A 117 27.03 39.83 5.37
N SER A 118 26.77 40.24 6.61
CA SER A 118 26.20 39.33 7.61
C SER A 118 24.83 38.84 7.22
N THR A 119 24.02 39.69 6.62
CA THR A 119 22.67 39.34 6.18
C THR A 119 22.74 38.34 5.01
N VAL A 120 23.56 38.65 4.00
CA VAL A 120 23.69 37.83 2.79
C VAL A 120 24.25 36.44 3.11
N PHE A 121 25.37 36.38 3.85
CA PHE A 121 25.97 35.10 4.27
C PHE A 121 25.07 34.34 5.26
N GLY A 122 24.38 35.05 6.18
CA GLY A 122 23.43 34.45 7.10
C GLY A 122 22.28 33.73 6.36
N PHE A 123 21.72 34.36 5.33
CA PHE A 123 20.70 33.73 4.48
C PHE A 123 21.24 32.52 3.74
N PHE A 124 22.45 32.59 3.22
CA PHE A 124 23.08 31.48 2.51
C PHE A 124 23.32 30.28 3.43
N TYR A 125 23.92 30.50 4.61
CA TYR A 125 24.12 29.45 5.60
C TYR A 125 22.80 28.83 6.07
N ALA A 126 21.80 29.66 6.33
CA ALA A 126 20.48 29.20 6.72
C ALA A 126 19.83 28.33 5.64
N TYR A 127 19.93 28.75 4.38
CA TYR A 127 19.45 27.98 3.23
C TYR A 127 20.15 26.62 3.13
N PHE A 128 21.49 26.61 3.22
CA PHE A 128 22.27 25.38 3.18
C PHE A 128 21.88 24.41 4.29
N VAL A 129 21.81 24.91 5.55
CA VAL A 129 21.45 24.10 6.71
C VAL A 129 20.01 23.59 6.61
N TYR A 130 19.09 24.40 6.08
CA TYR A 130 17.72 23.96 5.83
C TYR A 130 17.70 22.69 4.96
N TYR A 131 18.39 22.69 3.84
CA TYR A 131 18.36 21.55 2.93
C TYR A 131 19.13 20.33 3.46
N VAL A 132 20.25 20.51 4.15
CA VAL A 132 20.97 19.41 4.80
C VAL A 132 20.09 18.73 5.85
N VAL A 133 19.44 19.50 6.70
CA VAL A 133 18.56 18.95 7.73
C VAL A 133 17.30 18.35 7.10
N ASN A 134 16.76 18.94 6.04
CA ASN A 134 15.63 18.37 5.30
C ASN A 134 15.97 17.03 4.66
N ASP A 135 17.16 16.85 4.09
CA ASP A 135 17.63 15.56 3.54
C ASP A 135 17.72 14.48 4.65
N LEU A 136 18.21 14.85 5.83
CA LEU A 136 18.22 13.95 7.00
C LEU A 136 16.80 13.57 7.42
N VAL A 137 15.87 14.53 7.49
CA VAL A 137 14.46 14.29 7.82
C VAL A 137 13.80 13.37 6.79
N ILE A 138 14.08 13.56 5.50
CA ILE A 138 13.59 12.68 4.42
C ILE A 138 14.07 11.24 4.65
N LYS A 139 15.36 11.04 4.96
CA LYS A 139 15.92 9.71 5.24
C LYS A 139 15.27 9.05 6.46
N MET A 140 15.06 9.81 7.53
CA MET A 140 14.39 9.34 8.75
C MET A 140 12.93 8.97 8.49
N ARG A 141 12.19 9.77 7.74
CA ARG A 141 10.80 9.48 7.34
C ARG A 141 10.72 8.23 6.48
N ARG A 142 11.66 8.02 5.56
CA ARG A 142 11.72 6.83 4.72
C ARG A 142 11.95 5.56 5.56
N SER A 143 12.86 5.58 6.53
CA SER A 143 13.16 4.43 7.38
C SER A 143 11.99 4.06 8.32
N HIS A 144 11.18 5.03 8.73
CA HIS A 144 10.09 4.84 9.69
C HIS A 144 8.69 5.11 9.10
N HIS A 145 8.52 5.10 7.76
CA HIS A 145 7.29 5.52 7.09
C HIS A 145 6.04 4.80 7.60
N ARG A 146 6.08 3.48 7.78
CA ARG A 146 4.93 2.69 8.26
C ARG A 146 4.47 3.08 9.66
N ARG A 147 5.39 3.54 10.53
CA ARG A 147 5.12 3.90 11.93
C ARG A 147 4.68 5.35 12.08
N LEU A 148 5.09 6.20 11.16
CA LEU A 148 4.72 7.62 11.11
C LEU A 148 3.48 7.87 10.25
N ALA A 149 3.09 6.95 9.37
CA ALA A 149 1.94 7.08 8.47
C ALA A 149 0.62 7.38 9.21
N ALA A 150 0.38 6.69 10.33
CA ALA A 150 -0.82 6.89 11.16
C ALA A 150 -0.98 8.33 11.72
N PHE A 151 0.09 9.12 11.73
CA PHE A 151 0.08 10.51 12.21
C PHE A 151 0.08 11.54 11.08
N SER A 152 0.33 11.12 9.84
CA SER A 152 0.34 11.99 8.67
C SER A 152 -1.06 12.42 8.23
N GLU A 153 -2.08 11.60 8.50
CA GLU A 153 -3.47 11.89 8.12
C GLU A 153 -4.13 13.01 8.93
N LEU A 154 -3.70 13.22 10.18
CA LEU A 154 -4.35 14.20 11.08
C LEU A 154 -3.95 15.66 10.83
N GLU A 155 -2.90 15.96 10.08
CA GLU A 155 -2.40 17.34 9.92
C GLU A 155 -1.97 17.65 8.47
N LEU A 156 -2.83 17.41 7.50
CA LEU A 156 -2.63 17.75 6.07
C LEU A 156 -2.65 19.27 5.75
N ALA A 157 -2.62 20.14 6.77
CA ALA A 157 -2.40 21.56 6.56
C ALA A 157 -0.91 21.80 6.28
N SER A 158 -0.52 21.81 5.01
CA SER A 158 0.84 22.11 4.57
C SER A 158 1.22 23.52 5.01
N HIS A 159 2.26 23.65 5.85
CA HIS A 159 2.77 24.94 6.31
C HIS A 159 3.86 25.49 5.39
N ALA A 160 4.47 24.66 4.55
CA ALA A 160 5.49 25.07 3.61
C ALA A 160 5.03 24.72 2.19
N ARG A 161 4.48 25.71 1.49
CA ARG A 161 4.09 25.52 0.09
C ARG A 161 5.34 25.22 -0.74
N LEU A 162 5.26 24.21 -1.60
CA LEU A 162 6.30 23.85 -2.56
C LEU A 162 6.77 25.08 -3.36
N VAL A 163 5.83 25.94 -3.73
CA VAL A 163 6.08 27.20 -4.41
C VAL A 163 7.04 28.08 -3.61
N ILE A 164 6.87 28.20 -2.27
CA ILE A 164 7.78 29.02 -1.43
C ILE A 164 9.18 28.42 -1.44
N LYS A 165 9.32 27.10 -1.27
CA LYS A 165 10.62 26.42 -1.31
C LYS A 165 11.34 26.65 -2.65
N LEU A 166 10.62 26.51 -3.76
CA LEU A 166 11.18 26.74 -5.09
C LEU A 166 11.53 28.21 -5.32
N THR A 167 10.63 29.14 -4.97
CA THR A 167 10.87 30.58 -5.13
C THR A 167 12.10 31.03 -4.36
N VAL A 168 12.24 30.62 -3.09
CA VAL A 168 13.43 30.92 -2.29
C VAL A 168 14.70 30.32 -2.92
N SER A 169 14.62 29.06 -3.43
CA SER A 169 15.74 28.44 -4.10
C SER A 169 16.15 29.19 -5.38
N PHE A 170 15.18 29.60 -6.20
CA PHE A 170 15.46 30.37 -7.43
C PHE A 170 16.01 31.76 -7.13
N ILE A 171 15.53 32.44 -6.08
CA ILE A 171 16.08 33.74 -5.64
C ILE A 171 17.52 33.57 -5.20
N ILE A 172 17.83 32.55 -4.41
CA ILE A 172 19.20 32.30 -3.94
C ILE A 172 20.13 31.93 -5.10
N ILE A 173 19.69 31.06 -6.01
CA ILE A 173 20.51 30.66 -7.18
C ILE A 173 20.74 31.82 -8.14
N GLY A 174 19.74 32.66 -8.40
CA GLY A 174 19.80 33.73 -9.40
C GLY A 174 20.34 35.05 -8.87
N ILE A 175 19.90 35.49 -7.69
CA ILE A 175 20.19 36.83 -7.19
C ILE A 175 21.46 36.85 -6.32
N MET A 176 21.70 35.79 -5.55
CA MET A 176 22.78 35.74 -4.57
C MET A 176 24.16 35.91 -5.19
N PRO A 177 24.52 35.20 -6.30
CA PRO A 177 25.82 35.40 -6.93
C PRO A 177 26.03 36.85 -7.42
N ALA A 178 25.00 37.43 -8.02
CA ALA A 178 25.04 38.83 -8.50
C ALA A 178 25.22 39.83 -7.36
N LEU A 179 24.54 39.60 -6.21
CA LEU A 179 24.69 40.39 -5.00
C LEU A 179 26.10 40.29 -4.40
N LEU A 180 26.70 39.11 -4.36
CA LEU A 180 28.07 38.91 -3.86
C LEU A 180 29.08 39.70 -4.71
N VAL A 181 29.03 39.51 -6.03
CA VAL A 181 29.91 40.24 -6.95
C VAL A 181 29.69 41.77 -6.85
N GLY A 182 28.42 42.21 -6.82
CA GLY A 182 28.09 43.63 -6.69
C GLY A 182 28.57 44.25 -5.39
N LEU A 183 28.46 43.56 -4.26
CA LEU A 183 28.94 43.99 -2.95
C LEU A 183 30.49 44.05 -2.93
N ASP A 184 31.17 43.05 -3.47
CA ASP A 184 32.63 43.02 -3.52
C ASP A 184 33.18 44.16 -4.37
N LEU A 185 32.58 44.46 -5.51
CA LEU A 185 33.03 45.53 -6.37
C LEU A 185 32.75 46.91 -5.84
N THR A 186 31.65 47.12 -5.07
CA THR A 186 31.24 48.48 -4.64
C THR A 186 31.63 48.79 -3.22
N LEU A 187 31.50 47.88 -2.27
CA LEU A 187 31.66 48.13 -0.84
C LEU A 187 33.04 47.74 -0.28
N PHE A 188 33.78 46.82 -0.96
CA PHE A 188 35.07 46.32 -0.49
C PHE A 188 36.28 46.85 -1.22
N GLU A 189 36.09 47.77 -2.17
CA GLU A 189 37.22 48.41 -2.86
C GLU A 189 38.30 48.92 -1.90
N PRO A 190 37.99 49.59 -0.77
CA PRO A 190 38.98 50.04 0.17
C PRO A 190 39.71 48.91 0.95
N ILE A 191 39.01 47.81 1.21
CA ILE A 191 39.60 46.65 1.93
C ILE A 191 40.46 45.83 1.00
N ARG A 192 40.07 45.74 -0.26
CA ARG A 192 40.76 45.04 -1.35
C ARG A 192 42.16 45.55 -1.61
N THR A 193 42.32 46.84 -1.64
CA THR A 193 43.66 47.50 -1.81
C THR A 193 44.60 47.18 -0.67
N LEU A 194 44.11 46.90 0.53
CA LEU A 194 44.92 46.48 1.68
C LEU A 194 45.35 45.00 1.67
N GLN A 195 44.61 44.15 0.99
CA GLN A 195 44.94 42.71 0.90
C GLN A 195 45.83 42.35 -0.28
N GLY A 196 46.13 43.28 -1.18
CA GLY A 196 46.99 43.08 -2.33
C GLY A 196 46.39 42.14 -3.41
N LEU A 197 45.07 41.85 -3.34
CA LEU A 197 44.40 41.02 -4.32
C LEU A 197 44.00 41.85 -5.54
N SER A 198 44.25 41.32 -6.74
CA SER A 198 43.80 41.95 -7.97
C SER A 198 42.28 41.79 -8.14
N THR A 199 41.66 42.71 -8.87
CA THR A 199 40.22 42.64 -9.20
C THR A 199 39.84 41.32 -9.86
N ASP A 200 40.71 40.84 -10.77
CA ASP A 200 40.47 39.56 -11.48
C ASP A 200 40.47 38.34 -10.55
N GLN A 201 41.33 38.34 -9.52
CA GLN A 201 41.38 37.26 -8.53
C GLN A 201 40.09 37.21 -7.67
N ILE A 202 39.54 38.36 -7.33
CA ILE A 202 38.31 38.46 -6.55
C ILE A 202 37.10 38.00 -7.38
N ILE A 203 37.00 38.50 -8.61
CA ILE A 203 35.94 38.06 -9.54
C ILE A 203 36.01 36.55 -9.79
N ALA A 204 37.22 36.00 -9.93
CA ALA A 204 37.41 34.56 -10.09
C ALA A 204 36.96 33.77 -8.84
N LEU A 205 37.28 34.28 -7.63
CA LEU A 205 36.82 33.67 -6.38
C LEU A 205 35.29 33.71 -6.22
N ASP A 206 34.68 34.86 -6.52
CA ASP A 206 33.23 35.04 -6.48
C ASP A 206 32.53 34.09 -7.46
N LEU A 207 33.06 33.95 -8.67
CA LEU A 207 32.54 33.05 -9.67
C LEU A 207 32.62 31.59 -9.21
N ILE A 208 33.73 31.18 -8.58
CA ILE A 208 33.85 29.82 -8.01
C ILE A 208 32.84 29.61 -6.87
N CYS A 209 32.68 30.58 -5.98
CA CYS A 209 31.69 30.54 -4.91
C CYS A 209 30.28 30.46 -5.48
N ALA A 210 29.93 31.25 -6.49
CA ALA A 210 28.67 31.24 -7.18
C ALA A 210 28.37 29.89 -7.82
N LEU A 211 29.31 29.31 -8.55
CA LEU A 211 29.17 27.97 -9.15
C LEU A 211 28.97 26.89 -8.10
N PHE A 212 29.68 26.96 -6.98
CA PHE A 212 29.52 26.05 -5.86
C PHE A 212 28.09 26.15 -5.26
N VAL A 213 27.58 27.37 -5.03
CA VAL A 213 26.21 27.62 -4.56
C VAL A 213 25.17 27.01 -5.49
N VAL A 214 25.34 27.26 -6.80
CA VAL A 214 24.42 26.72 -7.83
C VAL A 214 24.44 25.19 -7.83
N ALA A 215 25.65 24.59 -7.82
CA ALA A 215 25.81 23.13 -7.83
C ALA A 215 25.15 22.47 -6.60
N VAL A 216 25.39 23.04 -5.42
CA VAL A 216 24.78 22.56 -4.16
C VAL A 216 23.24 22.72 -4.21
N SER A 217 22.76 23.85 -4.69
CA SER A 217 21.31 24.11 -4.80
C SER A 217 20.62 23.14 -5.76
N ILE A 218 21.25 22.83 -6.91
CA ILE A 218 20.70 21.83 -7.85
C ILE A 218 20.58 20.46 -7.17
N VAL A 219 21.62 20.03 -6.44
CA VAL A 219 21.58 18.74 -5.72
C VAL A 219 20.43 18.71 -4.71
N PHE A 220 20.24 19.78 -3.95
CA PHE A 220 19.18 19.85 -2.94
C PHE A 220 17.79 19.93 -3.54
N VAL A 221 17.58 20.74 -4.58
CA VAL A 221 16.31 20.81 -5.30
C VAL A 221 15.95 19.44 -5.90
N ASN A 222 16.90 18.78 -6.56
CA ASN A 222 16.70 17.43 -7.09
C ASN A 222 16.28 16.44 -6.01
N ARG A 223 16.96 16.41 -4.87
CA ARG A 223 16.61 15.51 -3.77
C ARG A 223 15.27 15.85 -3.14
N SER A 224 14.95 17.12 -3.01
CA SER A 224 13.69 17.58 -2.40
C SER A 224 12.46 17.31 -3.29
N LEU A 225 12.62 17.31 -4.61
CA LEU A 225 11.55 17.09 -5.59
C LEU A 225 11.53 15.67 -6.15
N LEU A 226 12.67 15.18 -6.65
CA LEU A 226 12.72 13.89 -7.35
C LEU A 226 12.58 12.70 -6.41
N ALA A 227 13.07 12.79 -5.17
CA ALA A 227 12.95 11.69 -4.24
C ALA A 227 11.48 11.34 -3.89
N PRO A 228 10.60 12.30 -3.54
CA PRO A 228 9.17 12.03 -3.32
C PRO A 228 8.45 11.53 -4.59
N ILE A 229 8.76 12.11 -5.75
CA ILE A 229 8.16 11.70 -7.03
C ILE A 229 8.55 10.27 -7.38
N ASN A 230 9.82 9.91 -7.25
CA ASN A 230 10.30 8.55 -7.52
C ASN A 230 9.66 7.54 -6.56
N GLU A 231 9.52 7.87 -5.28
CA GLU A 231 8.86 7.04 -4.29
C GLU A 231 7.40 6.76 -4.68
N LEU A 232 6.67 7.82 -5.08
CA LEU A 232 5.29 7.71 -5.52
C LEU A 232 5.18 6.87 -6.81
N THR A 233 6.09 7.06 -7.77
CA THR A 233 6.13 6.30 -9.02
C THR A 233 6.38 4.82 -8.77
N LEU A 234 7.31 4.48 -7.87
CA LEU A 234 7.57 3.09 -7.48
C LEU A 234 6.36 2.45 -6.81
N ALA A 235 5.71 3.16 -5.89
CA ALA A 235 4.50 2.67 -5.24
C ALA A 235 3.36 2.46 -6.24
N GLN A 236 3.16 3.40 -7.19
CA GLN A 236 2.17 3.27 -8.25
C GLN A 236 2.41 2.02 -9.11
N ALA A 237 3.67 1.72 -9.46
CA ALA A 237 4.02 0.53 -10.22
C ALA A 237 3.71 -0.77 -9.45
N GLN A 238 3.82 -0.79 -8.12
CA GLN A 238 3.43 -1.92 -7.28
C GLN A 238 1.90 -2.10 -7.26
N VAL A 239 1.17 -1.00 -7.10
CA VAL A 239 -0.31 -1.02 -7.13
C VAL A 239 -0.85 -1.51 -8.47
N GLN A 240 -0.24 -1.11 -9.60
CA GLN A 240 -0.61 -1.62 -10.93
C GLN A 240 -0.42 -3.15 -11.06
N LYS A 241 0.52 -3.74 -10.33
CA LYS A 241 0.73 -5.20 -10.26
C LYS A 241 -0.21 -5.90 -9.28
N GLY A 242 -1.16 -5.19 -8.67
CA GLY A 242 -2.08 -5.72 -7.67
C GLY A 242 -1.51 -5.81 -6.26
N ASN A 243 -0.32 -5.28 -6.00
CA ASN A 243 0.26 -5.25 -4.66
C ASN A 243 -0.25 -4.05 -3.86
N TYR A 244 -1.44 -4.18 -3.28
CA TYR A 244 -2.07 -3.15 -2.44
C TYR A 244 -1.52 -3.10 -0.99
N GLN A 245 -0.50 -3.91 -0.67
CA GLN A 245 0.19 -3.85 0.63
C GLN A 245 1.27 -2.76 0.66
N HIS A 246 1.65 -2.24 -0.52
CA HIS A 246 2.74 -1.29 -0.65
C HIS A 246 2.19 0.14 -0.60
N GLN A 247 2.61 0.90 0.42
CA GLN A 247 2.33 2.33 0.55
C GLN A 247 3.58 3.15 0.22
N ALA A 248 3.39 4.32 -0.37
CA ALA A 248 4.47 5.28 -0.60
C ALA A 248 4.84 6.00 0.70
N ALA A 249 6.15 6.18 0.94
CA ALA A 249 6.59 6.96 2.09
C ALA A 249 6.26 8.46 1.92
N VAL A 250 5.60 9.07 2.91
CA VAL A 250 5.34 10.52 2.93
C VAL A 250 6.61 11.22 3.38
N LEU A 251 7.42 11.65 2.42
CA LEU A 251 8.77 12.19 2.66
C LEU A 251 8.76 13.69 2.97
N THR A 252 7.83 14.44 2.42
CA THR A 252 7.75 15.90 2.55
C THR A 252 6.48 16.35 3.25
N ASP A 253 6.44 17.60 3.69
CA ASP A 253 5.30 18.25 4.38
C ASP A 253 4.62 19.32 3.51
N ASP A 254 4.87 19.28 2.21
CA ASP A 254 4.31 20.17 1.20
C ASP A 254 3.23 19.47 0.37
N GLU A 255 2.86 20.07 -0.78
CA GLU A 255 1.85 19.56 -1.69
C GLU A 255 2.18 18.13 -2.18
N LEU A 256 3.47 17.78 -2.36
CA LEU A 256 3.89 16.43 -2.75
C LEU A 256 3.61 15.41 -1.63
N GLY A 257 3.88 15.76 -0.38
CA GLY A 257 3.50 14.94 0.77
C GLY A 257 1.99 14.75 0.86
N GLY A 258 1.21 15.81 0.58
CA GLY A 258 -0.24 15.75 0.51
C GLY A 258 -0.76 14.81 -0.59
N VAL A 259 -0.16 14.85 -1.79
CA VAL A 259 -0.49 13.92 -2.88
C VAL A 259 -0.16 12.49 -2.49
N THR A 260 0.99 12.25 -1.87
CA THR A 260 1.42 10.91 -1.42
C THR A 260 0.45 10.35 -0.36
N ALA A 261 0.02 11.16 0.61
CA ALA A 261 -0.93 10.73 1.63
C ALA A 261 -2.30 10.35 1.02
N ARG A 262 -2.81 11.16 0.07
CA ARG A 262 -4.06 10.85 -0.66
C ARG A 262 -3.93 9.60 -1.52
N PHE A 263 -2.78 9.39 -2.14
CA PHE A 263 -2.49 8.15 -2.87
C PHE A 263 -2.56 6.93 -1.94
N ASN A 264 -1.95 7.00 -0.74
CA ASN A 264 -2.00 5.91 0.24
C ASN A 264 -3.44 5.62 0.70
N ALA A 265 -4.25 6.65 0.96
CA ALA A 265 -5.67 6.49 1.30
C ALA A 265 -6.46 5.78 0.16
N MET A 266 -6.15 6.10 -1.10
CA MET A 266 -6.72 5.38 -2.24
C MET A 266 -6.28 3.91 -2.28
N VAL A 267 -5.01 3.62 -1.99
CA VAL A 267 -4.48 2.23 -1.92
C VAL A 267 -5.16 1.44 -0.82
N ASP A 268 -5.40 2.04 0.35
CA ASP A 268 -6.12 1.40 1.46
C ASP A 268 -7.58 1.07 1.07
N ALA A 269 -8.26 1.97 0.39
CA ALA A 269 -9.61 1.71 -0.13
C ALA A 269 -9.63 0.58 -1.18
N LEU A 270 -8.61 0.52 -2.07
CA LEU A 270 -8.46 -0.58 -3.02
C LEU A 270 -8.19 -1.91 -2.32
N ARG A 271 -7.35 -1.91 -1.27
CA ARG A 271 -7.08 -3.08 -0.46
C ARG A 271 -8.34 -3.60 0.25
N GLU A 272 -9.11 -2.71 0.85
CA GLU A 272 -10.39 -3.06 1.49
C GLU A 272 -11.36 -3.67 0.48
N ARG A 273 -11.49 -3.06 -0.70
CA ARG A 273 -12.32 -3.60 -1.79
C ARG A 273 -11.88 -5.00 -2.22
N GLU A 274 -10.58 -5.27 -2.32
CA GLU A 274 -10.07 -6.59 -2.69
C GLU A 274 -10.28 -7.63 -1.59
N LEU A 275 -10.19 -7.23 -0.31
CA LEU A 275 -10.54 -8.08 0.83
C LEU A 275 -12.02 -8.46 0.81
N ILE A 276 -12.91 -7.49 0.57
CA ILE A 276 -14.35 -7.73 0.46
C ILE A 276 -14.63 -8.68 -0.72
N LYS A 277 -14.03 -8.44 -1.88
CA LYS A 277 -14.19 -9.28 -3.06
C LYS A 277 -13.68 -10.70 -2.82
N SER A 278 -12.52 -10.88 -2.19
CA SER A 278 -11.99 -12.21 -1.88
C SER A 278 -12.78 -12.94 -0.80
N ALA A 279 -13.38 -12.23 0.16
CA ALA A 279 -14.32 -12.79 1.12
C ALA A 279 -15.63 -13.23 0.42
N LEU A 280 -16.17 -12.40 -0.48
CA LEU A 280 -17.36 -12.74 -1.28
C LEU A 280 -17.11 -14.00 -2.13
N ASN A 281 -15.96 -14.10 -2.79
CA ASN A 281 -15.58 -15.26 -3.61
C ASN A 281 -15.41 -16.56 -2.82
N ARG A 282 -15.19 -16.48 -1.49
CA ARG A 282 -15.17 -17.68 -0.62
C ARG A 282 -16.56 -18.21 -0.25
N HIS A 283 -17.57 -17.34 -0.28
CA HIS A 283 -18.94 -17.67 0.08
C HIS A 283 -19.88 -17.83 -1.14
N LEU A 284 -19.45 -17.32 -2.29
CA LEU A 284 -20.17 -17.45 -3.56
C LEU A 284 -19.19 -18.02 -4.61
N THR A 285 -19.70 -18.85 -5.51
CA THR A 285 -18.88 -19.28 -6.65
C THR A 285 -18.51 -18.08 -7.54
N PRO A 286 -17.33 -18.10 -8.20
CA PRO A 286 -16.87 -16.96 -8.99
C PRO A 286 -17.88 -16.52 -10.06
N SER A 287 -18.59 -17.45 -10.68
CA SER A 287 -19.62 -17.17 -11.70
C SER A 287 -20.85 -16.45 -11.12
N VAL A 288 -21.31 -16.85 -9.92
CA VAL A 288 -22.42 -16.17 -9.21
C VAL A 288 -21.98 -14.78 -8.75
N ALA A 289 -20.76 -14.65 -8.21
CA ALA A 289 -20.22 -13.36 -7.78
C ALA A 289 -20.07 -12.38 -8.95
N ALA A 290 -19.56 -12.84 -10.10
CA ALA A 290 -19.43 -12.04 -11.31
C ALA A 290 -20.80 -11.56 -11.83
N GLU A 291 -21.81 -12.45 -11.85
CA GLU A 291 -23.16 -12.12 -12.30
C GLU A 291 -23.85 -11.15 -11.33
N LEU A 292 -23.65 -11.32 -10.02
CA LEU A 292 -24.15 -10.43 -8.99
C LEU A 292 -23.60 -9.00 -9.16
N ILE A 293 -22.28 -8.89 -9.38
CA ILE A 293 -21.61 -7.60 -9.64
C ILE A 293 -22.14 -6.98 -10.95
N ARG A 294 -22.28 -7.77 -12.01
CA ARG A 294 -22.76 -7.30 -13.31
C ARG A 294 -24.18 -6.74 -13.24
N GLN A 295 -25.06 -7.33 -12.40
CA GLN A 295 -26.46 -6.92 -12.23
C GLN A 295 -26.68 -5.91 -11.08
N GLY A 296 -25.61 -5.35 -10.47
CA GLY A 296 -25.74 -4.31 -9.45
C GLY A 296 -26.16 -4.81 -8.08
N GLY A 297 -25.84 -6.06 -7.73
CA GLY A 297 -26.04 -6.62 -6.38
C GLY A 297 -27.22 -7.58 -6.23
N THR A 298 -28.05 -7.75 -7.28
CA THR A 298 -29.21 -8.68 -7.25
C THR A 298 -29.35 -9.35 -8.61
N ILE A 299 -29.45 -10.68 -8.63
CA ILE A 299 -29.70 -11.43 -9.87
C ILE A 299 -31.20 -11.61 -10.04
N SER A 300 -31.74 -11.02 -11.09
CA SER A 300 -33.18 -11.12 -11.41
C SER A 300 -33.59 -12.57 -11.67
N SER A 301 -34.72 -12.98 -11.06
CA SER A 301 -35.26 -14.33 -11.23
C SER A 301 -35.71 -14.57 -12.68
N ARG A 302 -35.30 -15.70 -13.24
CA ARG A 302 -35.70 -16.11 -14.60
C ARG A 302 -36.03 -17.60 -14.66
N SER A 303 -37.02 -17.97 -15.48
CA SER A 303 -37.30 -19.35 -15.80
C SER A 303 -36.38 -19.83 -16.93
N VAL A 304 -35.67 -20.92 -16.71
CA VAL A 304 -34.70 -21.46 -17.65
C VAL A 304 -34.63 -22.99 -17.52
N GLU A 305 -34.41 -23.69 -18.62
CA GLU A 305 -34.08 -25.11 -18.55
C GLU A 305 -32.66 -25.28 -18.04
N ALA A 306 -32.46 -26.04 -16.95
CA ALA A 306 -31.19 -26.33 -16.35
C ALA A 306 -31.06 -27.79 -15.96
N THR A 307 -29.84 -28.26 -15.83
CA THR A 307 -29.57 -29.59 -15.25
C THR A 307 -29.11 -29.41 -13.82
N VAL A 308 -29.74 -30.13 -12.91
CA VAL A 308 -29.47 -30.13 -11.48
C VAL A 308 -28.90 -31.49 -11.09
N MET A 309 -27.79 -31.45 -10.35
CA MET A 309 -27.11 -32.63 -9.82
C MET A 309 -27.11 -32.55 -8.30
N PHE A 310 -27.55 -33.63 -7.65
CA PHE A 310 -27.36 -33.86 -6.23
C PHE A 310 -26.32 -34.96 -6.03
N THR A 311 -25.39 -34.75 -5.11
CA THR A 311 -24.40 -35.75 -4.71
C THR A 311 -24.48 -35.98 -3.21
N ASP A 312 -24.23 -37.21 -2.77
CA ASP A 312 -24.22 -37.59 -1.36
C ASP A 312 -23.17 -38.68 -1.10
N ILE A 313 -22.54 -38.68 0.09
CA ILE A 313 -21.55 -39.68 0.45
C ILE A 313 -22.25 -40.94 0.99
N ASP A 314 -21.97 -42.09 0.37
CA ASP A 314 -22.58 -43.34 0.80
C ASP A 314 -22.07 -43.76 2.18
N GLY A 315 -22.99 -43.93 3.13
CA GLY A 315 -22.68 -44.33 4.51
C GLY A 315 -21.96 -43.29 5.35
N PHE A 316 -22.06 -42.00 5.01
CA PHE A 316 -21.37 -40.91 5.73
C PHE A 316 -21.60 -40.92 7.22
N THR A 317 -22.80 -41.18 7.70
CA THR A 317 -23.14 -41.22 9.16
C THR A 317 -22.19 -42.16 9.90
N ASN A 318 -21.98 -43.39 9.39
CA ASN A 318 -21.12 -44.38 10.02
C ASN A 318 -19.64 -43.94 9.97
N ILE A 319 -19.23 -43.28 8.87
CA ILE A 319 -17.88 -42.75 8.73
C ILE A 319 -17.66 -41.64 9.76
N ALA A 320 -18.57 -40.67 9.84
CA ALA A 320 -18.47 -39.53 10.75
C ALA A 320 -18.49 -39.95 12.23
N GLU A 321 -19.30 -40.96 12.59
CA GLU A 321 -19.30 -41.53 13.95
C GLU A 321 -17.96 -42.18 14.35
N SER A 322 -17.16 -42.59 13.38
CA SER A 322 -15.85 -43.24 13.59
C SER A 322 -14.65 -42.28 13.63
N LEU A 323 -14.89 -40.99 13.36
CA LEU A 323 -13.86 -39.94 13.25
C LEU A 323 -14.02 -38.88 14.32
N ALA A 324 -12.91 -38.19 14.66
CA ALA A 324 -12.99 -36.94 15.39
C ALA A 324 -13.68 -35.85 14.53
N PRO A 325 -14.39 -34.88 15.14
CA PRO A 325 -15.05 -33.81 14.41
C PRO A 325 -14.12 -33.04 13.45
N GLU A 326 -12.89 -32.80 13.89
CA GLU A 326 -11.87 -32.09 13.10
C GLU A 326 -11.45 -32.90 11.88
N GLU A 327 -11.24 -34.23 12.03
CA GLU A 327 -10.91 -35.14 10.93
C GLU A 327 -12.07 -35.25 9.91
N THR A 328 -13.32 -35.22 10.43
CA THR A 328 -14.51 -35.23 9.58
C THR A 328 -14.56 -33.96 8.71
N ILE A 329 -14.26 -32.78 9.28
CA ILE A 329 -14.21 -31.53 8.54
C ILE A 329 -13.07 -31.52 7.50
N GLU A 330 -11.87 -32.02 7.86
CA GLU A 330 -10.74 -32.13 6.91
C GLU A 330 -11.09 -33.07 5.74
N MET A 331 -11.68 -34.22 6.02
CA MET A 331 -12.13 -35.17 5.02
C MET A 331 -13.17 -34.56 4.08
N LEU A 332 -14.21 -33.88 4.63
CA LEU A 332 -15.24 -33.22 3.84
C LEU A 332 -14.65 -32.09 2.98
N ASN A 333 -13.73 -31.28 3.53
CA ASN A 333 -13.07 -30.21 2.77
C ASN A 333 -12.26 -30.76 1.59
N ALA A 334 -11.52 -31.84 1.79
CA ALA A 334 -10.76 -32.49 0.72
C ALA A 334 -11.68 -33.08 -0.36
N TYR A 335 -12.77 -33.74 0.06
CA TYR A 335 -13.80 -34.28 -0.82
C TYR A 335 -14.51 -33.20 -1.64
N PHE A 336 -15.00 -32.14 -0.98
CA PHE A 336 -15.69 -31.05 -1.67
C PHE A 336 -14.75 -30.26 -2.58
N ALA A 337 -13.47 -30.08 -2.23
CA ALA A 337 -12.50 -29.41 -3.09
C ALA A 337 -12.34 -30.19 -4.42
N MET A 338 -12.22 -31.51 -4.36
CA MET A 338 -12.13 -32.36 -5.56
C MET A 338 -13.40 -32.27 -6.42
N ILE A 339 -14.58 -32.45 -5.82
CA ILE A 339 -15.85 -32.43 -6.56
C ILE A 339 -16.11 -31.04 -7.16
N ASN A 340 -15.84 -29.98 -6.41
CA ASN A 340 -16.01 -28.60 -6.91
C ASN A 340 -15.14 -28.37 -8.14
N ALA A 341 -13.87 -28.78 -8.12
CA ALA A 341 -12.98 -28.65 -9.26
C ALA A 341 -13.50 -29.38 -10.52
N ILE A 342 -14.03 -30.60 -10.37
CA ILE A 342 -14.61 -31.37 -11.46
C ILE A 342 -15.86 -30.69 -12.04
N ILE A 343 -16.74 -30.21 -11.16
CA ILE A 343 -17.98 -29.53 -11.58
C ILE A 343 -17.65 -28.22 -12.31
N GLU A 344 -16.69 -27.41 -11.80
CA GLU A 344 -16.28 -26.18 -12.44
C GLU A 344 -15.61 -26.42 -13.79
N GLU A 345 -14.75 -27.43 -13.93
CA GLU A 345 -14.12 -27.82 -15.19
C GLU A 345 -15.16 -28.24 -16.25
N ALA A 346 -16.25 -28.88 -15.82
CA ALA A 346 -17.36 -29.23 -16.69
C ALA A 346 -18.31 -28.03 -16.96
N GLY A 347 -18.00 -26.82 -16.48
CA GLY A 347 -18.83 -25.63 -16.66
C GLY A 347 -20.07 -25.58 -15.77
N GLY A 348 -20.14 -26.41 -14.73
CA GLY A 348 -21.15 -26.38 -13.70
C GLY A 348 -20.81 -25.39 -12.57
N VAL A 349 -21.76 -25.17 -11.68
CA VAL A 349 -21.62 -24.28 -10.52
C VAL A 349 -22.14 -24.99 -9.29
N VAL A 350 -21.33 -25.06 -8.24
CA VAL A 350 -21.80 -25.54 -6.92
C VAL A 350 -22.67 -24.47 -6.30
N ASN A 351 -23.93 -24.82 -6.04
CA ASN A 351 -24.92 -23.91 -5.47
C ASN A 351 -24.91 -23.95 -3.94
N ASN A 352 -24.88 -25.12 -3.34
CA ASN A 352 -24.98 -25.29 -1.90
C ASN A 352 -24.35 -26.60 -1.42
N PHE A 353 -23.86 -26.61 -0.18
CA PHE A 353 -23.49 -27.80 0.57
C PHE A 353 -24.57 -28.06 1.62
N ILE A 354 -25.05 -29.28 1.73
CA ILE A 354 -26.11 -29.70 2.67
C ILE A 354 -25.59 -30.91 3.46
N GLY A 355 -24.90 -30.68 4.56
CA GLY A 355 -24.19 -31.74 5.28
C GLY A 355 -23.05 -32.32 4.43
N ASP A 356 -23.14 -33.60 4.10
CA ASP A 356 -22.23 -34.32 3.19
C ASP A 356 -22.71 -34.31 1.72
N ALA A 357 -23.88 -33.73 1.46
CA ALA A 357 -24.45 -33.59 0.12
C ALA A 357 -24.04 -32.26 -0.52
N LEU A 358 -24.00 -32.26 -1.85
CA LEU A 358 -23.72 -31.08 -2.66
C LEU A 358 -24.74 -30.93 -3.77
N VAL A 359 -25.14 -29.70 -4.06
CA VAL A 359 -26.03 -29.36 -5.17
C VAL A 359 -25.26 -28.58 -6.21
N ALA A 360 -25.19 -29.11 -7.44
CA ALA A 360 -24.58 -28.46 -8.59
C ALA A 360 -25.61 -28.12 -9.66
N LEU A 361 -25.37 -27.03 -10.35
CA LEU A 361 -26.22 -26.47 -11.40
C LEU A 361 -25.44 -26.33 -12.70
N PHE A 362 -26.08 -26.63 -13.81
CA PHE A 362 -25.53 -26.46 -15.15
C PHE A 362 -26.53 -25.65 -15.99
N ASN A 363 -26.07 -24.68 -16.76
CA ASN A 363 -26.81 -23.67 -17.51
C ASN A 363 -27.31 -22.46 -16.69
N VAL A 364 -26.94 -22.35 -15.44
CA VAL A 364 -27.20 -21.22 -14.55
C VAL A 364 -26.04 -21.01 -13.56
N PRO A 365 -25.66 -19.77 -13.23
CA PRO A 365 -26.18 -18.48 -13.70
C PRO A 365 -25.80 -18.14 -15.14
N THR A 366 -24.73 -18.76 -15.65
CA THR A 366 -24.23 -18.60 -17.02
C THR A 366 -24.82 -19.64 -17.97
N ASN A 367 -25.04 -19.24 -19.22
CA ASN A 367 -25.55 -20.14 -20.26
C ASN A 367 -24.51 -21.20 -20.62
N HIS A 368 -24.93 -22.47 -20.63
CA HIS A 368 -24.11 -23.62 -21.03
C HIS A 368 -24.92 -24.52 -21.99
N PRO A 369 -24.78 -24.39 -23.31
CA PRO A 369 -25.63 -25.08 -24.27
C PRO A 369 -25.62 -26.61 -24.15
N GLN A 370 -24.53 -27.21 -23.67
CA GLN A 370 -24.37 -28.68 -23.49
C GLN A 370 -24.53 -29.10 -22.02
N HIS A 371 -25.39 -28.44 -21.25
CA HIS A 371 -25.49 -28.59 -19.81
C HIS A 371 -25.86 -30.00 -19.34
N ALA A 372 -26.67 -30.74 -20.08
CA ALA A 372 -27.05 -32.12 -19.72
C ALA A 372 -25.89 -33.09 -19.91
N ARG A 373 -25.17 -33.01 -21.05
CA ARG A 373 -23.97 -33.78 -21.28
C ARG A 373 -22.87 -33.42 -20.26
N ALA A 374 -22.66 -32.14 -20.01
CA ALA A 374 -21.67 -31.67 -19.06
C ALA A 374 -21.93 -32.22 -17.64
N ALA A 375 -23.16 -32.26 -17.20
CA ALA A 375 -23.55 -32.85 -15.93
C ALA A 375 -23.27 -34.34 -15.83
N VAL A 376 -23.55 -35.10 -16.94
CA VAL A 376 -23.25 -36.54 -16.98
C VAL A 376 -21.75 -36.79 -16.97
N VAL A 377 -20.97 -36.05 -17.77
CA VAL A 377 -19.50 -36.17 -17.79
C VAL A 377 -18.93 -35.82 -16.40
N ALA A 378 -19.37 -34.77 -15.77
CA ALA A 378 -18.96 -34.42 -14.40
C ALA A 378 -19.27 -35.56 -13.42
N ALA A 379 -20.45 -36.19 -13.51
CA ALA A 379 -20.82 -37.30 -12.64
C ALA A 379 -19.89 -38.53 -12.81
N LEU A 380 -19.53 -38.86 -14.04
CA LEU A 380 -18.56 -39.91 -14.32
C LEU A 380 -17.17 -39.60 -13.76
N SER A 381 -16.69 -38.38 -13.98
CA SER A 381 -15.41 -37.92 -13.44
C SER A 381 -15.39 -37.89 -11.92
N ILE A 382 -16.51 -37.54 -11.26
CA ILE A 382 -16.65 -37.60 -9.79
C ILE A 382 -16.50 -39.05 -9.30
N GLN A 383 -17.10 -40.04 -9.97
CA GLN A 383 -16.94 -41.45 -9.61
C GLN A 383 -15.48 -41.92 -9.75
N GLU A 384 -14.81 -41.52 -10.82
CA GLU A 384 -13.39 -41.80 -11.01
C GLU A 384 -12.53 -41.13 -9.91
N GLY A 385 -12.74 -39.87 -9.65
CA GLY A 385 -12.03 -39.10 -8.61
C GLY A 385 -12.21 -39.74 -7.23
N THR A 386 -13.43 -40.08 -6.84
CA THR A 386 -13.70 -40.71 -5.54
C THR A 386 -13.13 -42.09 -5.39
N ASN A 387 -13.04 -42.88 -6.47
CA ASN A 387 -12.37 -44.19 -6.45
C ASN A 387 -10.87 -44.09 -6.17
N HIS A 388 -10.22 -43.01 -6.58
CA HIS A 388 -8.79 -42.78 -6.41
C HIS A 388 -8.44 -42.01 -5.12
N GLN A 389 -9.38 -41.26 -4.55
CA GLN A 389 -9.15 -40.49 -3.36
C GLN A 389 -9.19 -41.37 -2.08
N ILE A 390 -8.10 -41.35 -1.35
CA ILE A 390 -7.98 -42.02 -0.05
C ILE A 390 -7.72 -40.96 1.02
N PHE A 391 -8.63 -40.88 1.99
CA PHE A 391 -8.40 -40.05 3.18
C PHE A 391 -7.68 -40.90 4.24
N ARG A 392 -6.62 -40.37 4.85
CA ARG A 392 -5.88 -41.01 5.92
C ARG A 392 -6.10 -40.30 7.23
N THR A 393 -6.61 -41.00 8.21
CA THR A 393 -6.80 -40.51 9.58
C THR A 393 -5.47 -40.39 10.32
N ALA A 394 -5.44 -39.64 11.41
CA ALA A 394 -4.24 -39.49 12.24
C ALA A 394 -3.71 -40.81 12.82
N ASP A 395 -4.57 -41.79 13.03
CA ASP A 395 -4.22 -43.15 13.47
C ASP A 395 -3.84 -44.10 12.32
N GLY A 396 -3.77 -43.60 11.09
CA GLY A 396 -3.28 -44.33 9.92
C GLY A 396 -4.34 -45.19 9.21
N ARG A 397 -5.61 -45.10 9.56
CA ARG A 397 -6.70 -45.77 8.84
C ARG A 397 -6.92 -45.10 7.47
N GLU A 398 -7.21 -45.93 6.47
CA GLU A 398 -7.58 -45.47 5.12
C GLU A 398 -9.10 -45.50 4.97
N ILE A 399 -9.68 -44.34 4.61
CA ILE A 399 -11.11 -44.22 4.30
C ILE A 399 -11.25 -43.89 2.84
N ARG A 400 -12.08 -44.67 2.16
CA ARG A 400 -12.50 -44.48 0.76
C ARG A 400 -13.94 -44.00 0.76
N LEU A 401 -14.18 -42.86 0.10
CA LEU A 401 -15.51 -42.33 -0.02
C LEU A 401 -16.15 -42.85 -1.32
N ALA A 402 -17.39 -43.19 -1.24
CA ALA A 402 -18.22 -43.54 -2.41
C ALA A 402 -19.32 -42.53 -2.56
N THR A 403 -19.53 -42.01 -3.76
CA THR A 403 -20.51 -40.96 -4.02
C THR A 403 -21.72 -41.51 -4.76
N ARG A 404 -22.93 -41.15 -4.29
CA ARG A 404 -24.16 -41.36 -5.05
C ARG A 404 -24.55 -40.06 -5.73
N ILE A 405 -25.05 -40.13 -6.97
CA ILE A 405 -25.37 -38.97 -7.78
C ILE A 405 -26.76 -39.12 -8.41
N GLY A 406 -27.56 -38.07 -8.29
CA GLY A 406 -28.87 -37.97 -8.97
C GLY A 406 -28.93 -36.77 -9.87
N ILE A 407 -29.25 -36.94 -11.15
CA ILE A 407 -29.27 -35.89 -12.16
C ILE A 407 -30.65 -35.72 -12.76
N ASN A 408 -31.16 -34.50 -12.82
CA ASN A 408 -32.39 -34.19 -13.52
C ASN A 408 -32.30 -32.89 -14.31
N THR A 409 -32.91 -32.87 -15.48
CA THR A 409 -33.04 -31.70 -16.35
C THR A 409 -34.47 -31.24 -16.43
N GLY A 410 -34.68 -29.92 -16.29
CA GLY A 410 -36.02 -29.35 -16.43
C GLY A 410 -36.04 -27.85 -16.18
N ILE A 411 -37.24 -27.26 -16.24
CA ILE A 411 -37.41 -25.85 -16.01
C ILE A 411 -37.26 -25.54 -14.52
N VAL A 412 -36.36 -24.56 -14.24
CA VAL A 412 -36.13 -24.01 -12.90
C VAL A 412 -36.30 -22.49 -12.92
N CYS A 413 -36.69 -21.91 -11.81
CA CYS A 413 -36.61 -20.47 -11.57
C CYS A 413 -35.27 -20.20 -10.88
N ALA A 414 -34.32 -19.54 -11.55
CA ALA A 414 -33.00 -19.23 -11.05
C ALA A 414 -32.91 -17.73 -10.74
N GLY A 415 -32.42 -17.35 -9.57
CA GLY A 415 -32.26 -15.95 -9.18
C GLY A 415 -31.90 -15.77 -7.71
N THR A 416 -31.86 -14.52 -7.27
CA THR A 416 -31.61 -14.16 -5.88
C THR A 416 -32.93 -14.29 -5.08
N ILE A 417 -32.90 -15.02 -3.97
CA ILE A 417 -34.04 -15.26 -3.08
C ILE A 417 -33.61 -14.97 -1.65
N GLY A 418 -34.49 -14.35 -0.86
CA GLY A 418 -34.29 -14.04 0.55
C GLY A 418 -34.91 -12.73 0.99
N SER A 419 -34.56 -12.28 2.18
CA SER A 419 -34.94 -10.98 2.71
C SER A 419 -34.03 -9.87 2.22
N ASN A 420 -34.35 -8.59 2.51
CA ASN A 420 -33.47 -7.47 2.20
C ASN A 420 -32.12 -7.56 2.91
N GLU A 421 -32.03 -8.24 4.05
CA GLU A 421 -30.82 -8.36 4.86
C GLU A 421 -29.98 -9.61 4.55
N ARG A 422 -30.64 -10.69 4.05
CA ARG A 422 -30.00 -11.96 3.73
C ARG A 422 -30.57 -12.56 2.47
N GLN A 423 -29.80 -12.51 1.41
CA GLN A 423 -30.14 -13.02 0.09
C GLN A 423 -29.10 -14.06 -0.35
N GLY A 424 -29.53 -15.06 -1.08
CA GLY A 424 -28.68 -16.06 -1.70
C GLY A 424 -29.14 -16.36 -3.12
N TYR A 425 -28.18 -16.64 -4.00
CA TYR A 425 -28.48 -17.16 -5.32
C TYR A 425 -28.90 -18.63 -5.19
N THR A 426 -30.02 -19.00 -5.77
CA THR A 426 -30.48 -20.38 -5.75
C THR A 426 -31.46 -20.67 -6.91
N VAL A 427 -31.82 -21.92 -7.06
CA VAL A 427 -32.81 -22.38 -8.03
C VAL A 427 -34.02 -23.02 -7.32
N TYR A 428 -35.20 -22.79 -7.85
CA TYR A 428 -36.44 -23.40 -7.41
C TYR A 428 -37.19 -24.05 -8.57
N GLY A 429 -37.89 -25.14 -8.29
CA GLY A 429 -38.75 -25.80 -9.27
C GLY A 429 -38.90 -27.29 -9.00
N ASP A 430 -39.90 -27.90 -9.63
CA ASP A 430 -40.12 -29.34 -9.55
C ASP A 430 -38.91 -30.15 -10.03
N ALA A 431 -38.16 -29.60 -11.01
CA ALA A 431 -36.97 -30.23 -11.53
C ALA A 431 -35.84 -30.36 -10.47
N VAL A 432 -35.73 -29.41 -9.55
CA VAL A 432 -34.76 -29.46 -8.43
C VAL A 432 -35.14 -30.55 -7.44
N ASN A 433 -36.45 -30.57 -7.05
CA ASN A 433 -36.99 -31.57 -6.13
C ASN A 433 -36.88 -32.99 -6.69
N LEU A 434 -37.04 -33.14 -8.01
CA LEU A 434 -36.87 -34.44 -8.66
C LEU A 434 -35.42 -34.95 -8.61
N ALA A 435 -34.42 -34.10 -8.88
CA ALA A 435 -33.03 -34.46 -8.75
C ALA A 435 -32.67 -34.92 -7.33
N ALA A 436 -33.15 -34.17 -6.30
CA ALA A 436 -32.97 -34.53 -4.90
C ALA A 436 -33.61 -35.86 -4.50
N ARG A 437 -34.63 -36.31 -5.23
CA ARG A 437 -35.33 -37.57 -4.96
C ARG A 437 -34.77 -38.74 -5.79
N ILE A 438 -34.09 -38.47 -6.90
CA ILE A 438 -33.40 -39.48 -7.73
C ILE A 438 -32.14 -39.95 -7.03
N GLU A 439 -31.38 -39.07 -6.37
CA GLU A 439 -30.12 -39.44 -5.71
C GLU A 439 -30.31 -40.63 -4.73
N PRO A 440 -31.23 -40.62 -3.76
CA PRO A 440 -31.38 -41.73 -2.81
C PRO A 440 -31.79 -43.07 -3.44
N LEU A 441 -32.37 -43.06 -4.63
CA LEU A 441 -32.75 -44.31 -5.34
C LEU A 441 -31.49 -45.11 -5.72
N ASN A 442 -30.29 -44.53 -5.79
CA ASN A 442 -29.05 -45.27 -5.98
C ASN A 442 -28.86 -46.37 -4.95
N LYS A 443 -29.29 -46.16 -3.70
CA LYS A 443 -29.24 -47.16 -2.63
C LYS A 443 -30.16 -48.35 -2.94
N GLN A 444 -31.36 -48.05 -3.47
CA GLN A 444 -32.38 -49.09 -3.79
C GLN A 444 -31.95 -49.96 -4.99
N PHE A 445 -31.32 -49.34 -6.00
CA PHE A 445 -30.93 -50.02 -7.21
C PHE A 445 -29.47 -50.50 -7.22
N ASN A 446 -28.76 -50.26 -6.11
CA ASN A 446 -27.32 -50.55 -5.99
C ASN A 446 -26.49 -49.94 -7.15
N THR A 447 -26.76 -48.68 -7.46
CA THR A 447 -26.15 -47.90 -8.50
C THR A 447 -25.36 -46.71 -7.88
N ARG A 448 -24.58 -46.01 -8.72
CA ARG A 448 -23.83 -44.82 -8.27
C ARG A 448 -24.30 -43.54 -8.94
N ILE A 449 -24.79 -43.62 -10.16
CA ILE A 449 -25.29 -42.46 -10.92
C ILE A 449 -26.68 -42.80 -11.48
N LEU A 450 -27.67 -42.01 -11.16
CA LEU A 450 -29.00 -42.08 -11.74
C LEU A 450 -29.36 -40.77 -12.44
N ALA A 451 -29.95 -40.87 -13.63
CA ALA A 451 -30.45 -39.72 -14.39
C ALA A 451 -31.88 -39.93 -14.82
N SER A 452 -32.65 -38.85 -14.87
CA SER A 452 -34.02 -38.88 -15.46
C SER A 452 -33.95 -39.04 -16.98
N GLN A 453 -35.02 -39.57 -17.58
CA GLN A 453 -35.17 -39.70 -19.02
C GLN A 453 -34.89 -38.36 -19.74
N ARG A 454 -35.37 -37.24 -19.24
CA ARG A 454 -35.13 -35.93 -19.86
C ARG A 454 -33.68 -35.60 -19.91
N THR A 455 -32.94 -35.86 -18.83
CA THR A 455 -31.45 -35.66 -18.80
C THR A 455 -30.77 -36.52 -19.80
N LEU A 456 -31.04 -37.81 -19.85
CA LEU A 456 -30.41 -38.75 -20.80
C LEU A 456 -30.72 -38.37 -22.24
N THR A 457 -31.97 -38.11 -22.58
CA THR A 457 -32.37 -37.71 -23.94
C THR A 457 -31.63 -36.48 -24.39
N LEU A 458 -31.61 -35.44 -23.58
CA LEU A 458 -30.92 -34.20 -23.91
C LEU A 458 -29.39 -34.37 -23.99
N ALA A 459 -28.81 -35.16 -23.09
CA ALA A 459 -27.37 -35.45 -23.14
C ALA A 459 -26.96 -36.19 -24.44
N LEU A 460 -27.78 -37.13 -24.88
CA LEU A 460 -27.56 -37.82 -26.16
C LEU A 460 -27.70 -36.87 -27.36
N GLU A 461 -28.72 -36.00 -27.35
CA GLU A 461 -28.88 -34.94 -28.37
C GLU A 461 -27.70 -33.99 -28.40
N GLN A 462 -27.05 -33.73 -27.25
CA GLN A 462 -25.84 -32.93 -27.10
C GLN A 462 -24.55 -33.68 -27.43
N GLY A 463 -24.64 -34.92 -27.96
CA GLY A 463 -23.51 -35.72 -28.44
C GLY A 463 -22.78 -36.47 -27.33
N MET A 464 -23.46 -36.90 -26.27
CA MET A 464 -22.87 -37.75 -25.23
C MET A 464 -22.54 -39.12 -25.78
N VAL A 465 -21.30 -39.55 -25.59
CA VAL A 465 -20.76 -40.88 -25.94
C VAL A 465 -20.01 -41.52 -24.77
N GLU A 466 -19.80 -40.77 -23.71
CA GLU A 466 -18.95 -41.14 -22.57
C GLU A 466 -19.65 -42.06 -21.56
N ALA A 467 -20.97 -42.25 -21.66
CA ALA A 467 -21.74 -43.03 -20.70
C ALA A 467 -22.56 -44.17 -21.35
N ALA A 468 -22.39 -45.39 -20.87
CA ALA A 468 -23.36 -46.44 -21.03
C ALA A 468 -24.58 -46.20 -20.12
N HIS A 469 -25.78 -46.62 -20.54
CA HIS A 469 -27.02 -46.41 -19.79
C HIS A 469 -27.90 -47.65 -19.76
N THR A 470 -28.51 -47.88 -18.59
CA THR A 470 -29.48 -48.99 -18.37
C THR A 470 -30.77 -48.43 -17.90
N ASN A 471 -31.87 -48.78 -18.59
CA ASN A 471 -33.23 -48.37 -18.18
C ASN A 471 -33.69 -49.15 -16.94
N LEU A 472 -34.04 -48.49 -15.88
CA LEU A 472 -34.57 -49.07 -14.63
C LEU A 472 -36.08 -49.07 -14.57
N GLY A 473 -36.77 -48.52 -15.59
CA GLY A 473 -38.19 -48.43 -15.67
C GLY A 473 -38.83 -47.21 -15.04
N ASP A 474 -40.10 -47.23 -14.93
CA ASP A 474 -40.93 -46.14 -14.36
C ASP A 474 -41.04 -46.27 -12.83
N ILE A 475 -40.53 -45.26 -12.12
CA ILE A 475 -40.41 -45.28 -10.68
C ILE A 475 -41.35 -44.21 -10.09
N THR A 476 -42.14 -44.58 -9.14
CA THR A 476 -42.95 -43.63 -8.35
C THR A 476 -42.05 -42.99 -7.32
N VAL A 477 -41.87 -41.69 -7.42
CA VAL A 477 -41.05 -40.87 -6.49
C VAL A 477 -41.96 -40.24 -5.46
N ALA A 478 -41.59 -40.24 -4.18
CA ALA A 478 -42.36 -39.70 -3.09
C ALA A 478 -42.87 -38.27 -3.38
N GLY A 479 -44.18 -38.02 -3.23
CA GLY A 479 -44.81 -36.71 -3.49
C GLY A 479 -45.00 -36.34 -4.97
N ARG A 480 -44.92 -37.31 -5.89
CA ARG A 480 -45.30 -37.16 -7.30
C ARG A 480 -46.37 -38.17 -7.66
N SER A 481 -47.41 -37.71 -8.39
CA SER A 481 -48.46 -38.56 -8.89
C SER A 481 -48.11 -39.31 -10.17
N GLN A 482 -47.16 -38.77 -10.95
CA GLN A 482 -46.69 -39.39 -12.20
C GLN A 482 -45.37 -40.09 -11.98
N PRO A 483 -45.21 -41.34 -12.46
CA PRO A 483 -43.94 -42.03 -12.43
C PRO A 483 -42.91 -41.35 -13.31
N VAL A 484 -41.64 -41.54 -12.98
CA VAL A 484 -40.50 -40.98 -13.71
C VAL A 484 -39.61 -42.13 -14.18
N THR A 485 -39.33 -42.18 -15.47
CA THR A 485 -38.37 -43.14 -16.01
C THR A 485 -36.95 -42.74 -15.64
N VAL A 486 -36.20 -43.65 -14.99
CA VAL A 486 -34.85 -43.40 -14.48
C VAL A 486 -33.85 -44.37 -15.15
N TYR A 487 -32.67 -43.88 -15.43
CA TYR A 487 -31.57 -44.61 -16.02
C TYR A 487 -30.39 -44.62 -15.08
N ALA A 488 -29.76 -45.81 -14.95
CA ALA A 488 -28.44 -45.94 -14.36
C ALA A 488 -27.37 -45.62 -15.41
N LEU A 489 -26.38 -44.81 -15.01
CA LEU A 489 -25.26 -44.42 -15.87
C LEU A 489 -23.96 -45.05 -15.37
N SER A 490 -23.09 -45.48 -16.29
CA SER A 490 -21.75 -45.98 -16.03
C SER A 490 -20.79 -45.52 -17.15
N PRO A 491 -19.47 -45.55 -16.94
CA PRO A 491 -18.52 -45.34 -18.04
C PRO A 491 -18.80 -46.25 -19.21
N ALA A 492 -18.62 -45.72 -20.46
CA ALA A 492 -18.86 -46.48 -21.71
C ALA A 492 -17.85 -47.58 -21.94
#